data_21167f44a53d4bac613980723212350c
#
_entry.id   21167f44a53d4bac613980723212350c
#
_cell.length_a   1.000
_cell.length_b   1.000
_cell.length_c   1.000
_cell.angle_alpha   90.00
_cell.angle_beta   90.00
_cell.angle_gamma   90.00
#
_symmetry.space_group_name_H-M   'P 1'
#
loop_
_entity.id
_entity.type
_entity.pdbx_description
1 polymer ?
#
loop_
_entity_poly.entity_id
_entity_poly.type
_entity_poly.pdbx_seq_one_letter_code
_entity_poly.pdbx_strand_id
1 'polypeptide(L)'
;TIERVAGVSDAWLSAMPNAGRPRDIEGRNIYLSSPEYMASYARRFVGYGVRLVGGCCGTTPEHIRQISLAVKALAPALGRAARGQHDEAAVEVRKAPHAQAPAPQERKSRLGHLVARGKRVIAIELPPPRGLDCQHTVDQAKELRIRGVDVVTIPDTPRAGARMSALALAVLIEQQAGIETVLQYSCRDRNLVGIQSDLLGAHAMGLRNVLGVTGDARMLGDIPDATAVFDVDSIGLTHVITRLNHGLDVGGQPIGAPTAFLSGVMINPGAPDLDREVRRFEYKVEAGAEFVVTRPIFDVDAFGALLARIGAAGVPIIAGIWPFESILNAEFMANEVPGVSVPDRLVERMRRTGGPDEAAAEGVAIAREIVAALSPMVHGVQVSAPSGRLDLALDVLDGLG
;
A
#
# COMPACT_ATOMS: atom_id res chain seq x y z
N THR A 1 -38.70 -4.31 0.26
CA THR A 1 -38.37 -4.80 -1.09
C THR A 1 -38.39 -6.34 -1.14
N ILE A 2 -37.65 -7.06 -0.29
CA ILE A 2 -37.60 -8.54 -0.26
C ILE A 2 -39.02 -9.13 -0.05
N GLU A 3 -39.80 -8.63 0.90
CA GLU A 3 -41.19 -9.05 1.15
C GLU A 3 -42.07 -8.97 -0.11
N ARG A 4 -41.95 -7.87 -0.86
CA ARG A 4 -42.69 -7.69 -2.13
C ARG A 4 -42.27 -8.65 -3.21
N VAL A 5 -40.97 -8.94 -3.32
CA VAL A 5 -40.43 -9.90 -4.28
C VAL A 5 -40.86 -11.32 -3.92
N ALA A 6 -40.79 -11.68 -2.66
CA ALA A 6 -41.25 -12.99 -2.16
C ALA A 6 -42.75 -13.27 -2.40
N GLY A 7 -43.57 -12.21 -2.46
CA GLY A 7 -45.01 -12.35 -2.76
C GLY A 7 -45.33 -12.52 -4.25
N VAL A 8 -44.40 -12.39 -5.17
CA VAL A 8 -44.63 -12.41 -6.62
C VAL A 8 -43.70 -13.38 -7.38
N SER A 9 -42.86 -14.13 -6.70
CA SER A 9 -41.89 -15.03 -7.32
C SER A 9 -41.72 -16.32 -6.54
N ASP A 10 -41.84 -17.44 -7.23
CA ASP A 10 -41.54 -18.79 -6.71
C ASP A 10 -40.07 -19.15 -6.79
N ALA A 11 -39.22 -18.28 -7.34
CA ALA A 11 -37.78 -18.49 -7.44
C ALA A 11 -37.10 -18.43 -6.07
N TRP A 12 -36.01 -19.15 -5.93
CA TRP A 12 -35.17 -19.05 -4.74
C TRP A 12 -34.56 -17.67 -4.61
N LEU A 13 -34.81 -17.02 -3.50
CA LEU A 13 -34.34 -15.68 -3.25
C LEU A 13 -33.04 -15.69 -2.48
N SER A 14 -32.13 -14.81 -2.87
CA SER A 14 -30.90 -14.47 -2.12
C SER A 14 -30.94 -13.00 -1.66
N ALA A 15 -30.33 -12.72 -0.51
CA ALA A 15 -30.19 -11.36 0.02
C ALA A 15 -28.76 -11.11 0.49
N MET A 16 -28.10 -10.14 -0.14
CA MET A 16 -26.72 -9.73 0.13
C MET A 16 -26.69 -8.22 0.43
N PRO A 17 -27.24 -7.76 1.58
CA PRO A 17 -27.29 -6.34 1.89
C PRO A 17 -25.91 -5.78 2.24
N ASN A 18 -25.71 -4.49 1.97
CA ASN A 18 -24.61 -3.73 2.52
C ASN A 18 -24.80 -3.55 4.04
N ALA A 19 -23.73 -3.30 4.76
CA ALA A 19 -23.75 -2.96 6.19
C ALA A 19 -24.29 -1.51 6.42
N GLY A 20 -25.43 -1.20 5.82
CA GLY A 20 -26.09 0.11 5.85
C GLY A 20 -25.87 0.92 4.58
N ARG A 21 -26.35 2.17 4.59
CA ARG A 21 -26.07 3.12 3.51
C ARG A 21 -24.66 3.64 3.65
N PRO A 22 -23.89 3.72 2.55
CA PRO A 22 -22.58 4.35 2.59
C PRO A 22 -22.75 5.82 3.01
N ARG A 23 -21.93 6.25 3.96
CA ARG A 23 -21.74 7.66 4.28
C ARG A 23 -20.38 8.05 3.78
N ASP A 24 -20.33 9.06 2.93
CA ASP A 24 -19.06 9.67 2.55
C ASP A 24 -18.55 10.47 3.76
N ILE A 25 -17.39 10.06 4.26
CA ILE A 25 -16.64 10.80 5.28
C ILE A 25 -15.25 10.95 4.70
N GLU A 26 -14.91 12.18 4.28
CA GLU A 26 -13.63 12.51 3.66
C GLU A 26 -13.30 11.65 2.43
N GLY A 27 -14.28 11.45 1.54
CA GLY A 27 -14.12 10.65 0.32
C GLY A 27 -14.11 9.13 0.57
N ARG A 28 -14.50 8.66 1.77
CA ARG A 28 -14.58 7.23 2.11
C ARG A 28 -16.01 6.83 2.39
N ASN A 29 -16.44 5.76 1.74
CA ASN A 29 -17.72 5.13 2.08
C ASN A 29 -17.58 4.36 3.40
N ILE A 30 -18.14 4.90 4.47
CA ILE A 30 -18.23 4.23 5.77
C ILE A 30 -19.62 3.61 5.91
N TYR A 31 -19.64 2.35 6.35
CA TYR A 31 -20.85 1.59 6.61
C TYR A 31 -21.03 1.44 8.11
N LEU A 32 -22.19 1.87 8.65
CA LEU A 32 -22.40 2.05 10.08
C LEU A 32 -23.37 1.03 10.71
N SER A 33 -23.85 0.05 9.93
CA SER A 33 -24.75 -0.96 10.52
C SER A 33 -23.94 -1.96 11.35
N SER A 34 -24.40 -2.21 12.58
CA SER A 34 -23.74 -3.19 13.44
C SER A 34 -24.00 -4.64 13.00
N PRO A 35 -23.14 -5.59 13.39
CA PRO A 35 -23.36 -7.01 13.16
C PRO A 35 -24.72 -7.53 13.67
N GLU A 36 -25.17 -7.06 14.84
CA GLU A 36 -26.44 -7.44 15.45
C GLU A 36 -27.62 -6.91 14.64
N TYR A 37 -27.53 -5.69 14.14
CA TYR A 37 -28.55 -5.10 13.27
C TYR A 37 -28.69 -5.93 11.99
N MET A 38 -27.59 -6.25 11.33
CA MET A 38 -27.59 -7.10 10.15
C MET A 38 -28.16 -8.48 10.41
N ALA A 39 -27.84 -9.09 11.55
CA ALA A 39 -28.37 -10.39 11.99
C ALA A 39 -29.89 -10.33 12.22
N SER A 40 -30.44 -9.22 12.75
CA SER A 40 -31.87 -9.04 12.95
C SER A 40 -32.63 -9.02 11.61
N TYR A 41 -32.07 -8.36 10.59
CA TYR A 41 -32.64 -8.36 9.24
C TYR A 41 -32.50 -9.69 8.52
N ALA A 42 -31.38 -10.41 8.73
CA ALA A 42 -31.21 -11.74 8.21
C ALA A 42 -32.33 -12.71 8.65
N ARG A 43 -32.74 -12.64 9.91
CA ARG A 43 -33.91 -13.39 10.41
C ARG A 43 -35.20 -13.04 9.65
N ARG A 44 -35.45 -11.75 9.39
CA ARG A 44 -36.63 -11.30 8.63
C ARG A 44 -36.59 -11.80 7.19
N PHE A 45 -35.43 -11.75 6.55
CA PHE A 45 -35.26 -12.24 5.18
C PHE A 45 -35.56 -13.74 5.07
N VAL A 46 -35.07 -14.54 6.02
CA VAL A 46 -35.39 -15.97 6.09
C VAL A 46 -36.90 -16.19 6.34
N GLY A 47 -37.54 -15.36 7.18
CA GLY A 47 -38.97 -15.38 7.39
C GLY A 47 -39.81 -15.08 6.13
N TYR A 48 -39.26 -14.31 5.18
CA TYR A 48 -39.86 -14.05 3.86
C TYR A 48 -39.51 -15.11 2.81
N GLY A 49 -38.82 -16.21 3.17
CA GLY A 49 -38.48 -17.29 2.25
C GLY A 49 -37.14 -17.14 1.54
N VAL A 50 -36.28 -16.19 1.94
CA VAL A 50 -34.92 -16.09 1.39
C VAL A 50 -34.12 -17.31 1.82
N ARG A 51 -33.47 -17.97 0.84
CA ARG A 51 -32.72 -19.21 1.04
C ARG A 51 -31.22 -18.98 1.25
N LEU A 52 -30.69 -17.89 0.69
CA LEU A 52 -29.28 -17.52 0.80
C LEU A 52 -29.15 -16.11 1.36
N VAL A 53 -28.58 -15.98 2.54
CA VAL A 53 -28.33 -14.68 3.19
C VAL A 53 -26.86 -14.50 3.42
N GLY A 54 -26.35 -13.35 3.05
CA GLY A 54 -24.96 -12.97 3.25
C GLY A 54 -24.82 -11.48 3.49
N GLY A 55 -23.69 -10.93 3.07
CA GLY A 55 -23.42 -9.50 3.14
C GLY A 55 -22.69 -9.00 1.90
N CYS A 56 -22.65 -7.70 1.72
CA CYS A 56 -21.96 -7.01 0.63
C CYS A 56 -21.02 -5.94 1.22
N CYS A 57 -21.02 -4.74 0.68
CA CYS A 57 -20.12 -3.67 1.09
C CYS A 57 -20.22 -3.32 2.57
N GLY A 58 -19.08 -3.14 3.22
CA GLY A 58 -18.98 -2.82 4.64
C GLY A 58 -19.24 -3.99 5.60
N THR A 59 -19.53 -5.21 5.10
CA THR A 59 -19.66 -6.37 5.98
C THR A 59 -18.29 -6.95 6.33
N THR A 60 -18.12 -7.29 7.60
CA THR A 60 -16.92 -7.90 8.17
C THR A 60 -17.18 -9.38 8.52
N PRO A 61 -16.15 -10.18 8.81
CA PRO A 61 -16.34 -11.54 9.32
C PRO A 61 -17.29 -11.63 10.52
N GLU A 62 -17.29 -10.62 11.39
CA GLU A 62 -18.18 -10.56 12.55
C GLU A 62 -19.65 -10.41 12.13
N HIS A 63 -19.94 -9.60 11.12
CA HIS A 63 -21.29 -9.50 10.55
C HIS A 63 -21.76 -10.87 10.05
N ILE A 64 -20.93 -11.56 9.31
CA ILE A 64 -21.27 -12.90 8.77
C ILE A 64 -21.43 -13.93 9.89
N ARG A 65 -20.61 -13.86 10.93
CA ARG A 65 -20.74 -14.72 12.11
C ARG A 65 -22.08 -14.54 12.79
N GLN A 66 -22.49 -13.29 13.06
CA GLN A 66 -23.76 -12.97 13.70
C GLN A 66 -24.96 -13.35 12.81
N ILE A 67 -24.90 -13.10 11.51
CA ILE A 67 -25.89 -13.54 10.54
C ILE A 67 -26.04 -15.07 10.58
N SER A 68 -24.92 -15.80 10.54
CA SER A 68 -24.91 -17.27 10.57
C SER A 68 -25.55 -17.81 11.85
N LEU A 69 -25.18 -17.27 13.01
CA LEU A 69 -25.77 -17.66 14.30
C LEU A 69 -27.29 -17.40 14.32
N ALA A 70 -27.70 -16.23 13.87
CA ALA A 70 -29.12 -15.83 13.85
C ALA A 70 -29.97 -16.71 12.93
N VAL A 71 -29.44 -17.11 11.78
CA VAL A 71 -30.13 -17.97 10.80
C VAL A 71 -30.15 -19.43 11.27
N LYS A 72 -29.02 -19.95 11.81
CA LYS A 72 -28.98 -21.32 12.36
C LYS A 72 -29.97 -21.53 13.50
N ALA A 73 -30.23 -20.51 14.32
CA ALA A 73 -31.21 -20.58 15.38
C ALA A 73 -32.66 -20.77 14.87
N LEU A 74 -32.94 -20.43 13.60
CA LEU A 74 -34.25 -20.61 12.96
C LEU A 74 -34.35 -21.98 12.23
N ALA A 75 -33.28 -22.68 12.00
CA ALA A 75 -33.24 -23.94 11.25
C ALA A 75 -34.20 -25.02 11.76
N PRO A 76 -34.43 -25.21 13.08
CA PRO A 76 -35.38 -26.19 13.59
C PRO A 76 -36.85 -25.89 13.21
N ALA A 77 -37.19 -24.61 13.05
CA ALA A 77 -38.55 -24.21 12.68
C ALA A 77 -38.82 -24.33 11.17
N LEU A 78 -37.79 -24.17 10.35
CA LEU A 78 -37.87 -24.25 8.89
C LEU A 78 -37.83 -25.70 8.36
N GLY A 79 -37.22 -26.64 9.09
CA GLY A 79 -37.13 -28.03 8.72
C GLY A 79 -38.46 -28.81 8.71
N ARG A 80 -39.54 -28.24 9.27
CA ARG A 80 -40.89 -28.82 9.23
C ARG A 80 -41.74 -28.38 8.03
N ALA A 81 -41.42 -27.27 7.40
CA ALA A 81 -42.18 -26.71 6.29
C ALA A 81 -41.69 -27.12 4.88
N ALA A 82 -40.53 -27.74 4.76
CA ALA A 82 -39.83 -27.96 3.47
C ALA A 82 -39.58 -29.45 3.12
N ARG A 83 -40.45 -30.39 3.57
CA ARG A 83 -40.47 -31.76 3.05
C ARG A 83 -41.44 -31.89 1.88
N GLY A 84 -41.25 -31.10 0.82
CA GLY A 84 -41.80 -31.37 -0.49
C GLY A 84 -40.67 -31.91 -1.35
N GLN A 85 -40.91 -33.04 -1.95
CA GLN A 85 -39.98 -33.77 -2.84
C GLN A 85 -39.37 -32.85 -3.88
N HIS A 86 -38.05 -32.67 -3.82
CA HIS A 86 -37.23 -32.30 -4.96
C HIS A 86 -36.01 -33.22 -4.97
N ASP A 87 -35.81 -33.89 -6.10
CA ASP A 87 -34.62 -34.65 -6.42
C ASP A 87 -33.38 -33.86 -6.04
N GLU A 88 -32.52 -34.46 -5.23
CA GLU A 88 -31.20 -33.96 -4.96
C GLU A 88 -30.34 -34.02 -6.24
N ALA A 89 -30.46 -33.03 -7.07
CA ALA A 89 -29.34 -32.75 -7.98
C ALA A 89 -28.17 -32.37 -7.07
N ALA A 90 -27.24 -33.30 -6.90
CA ALA A 90 -26.00 -33.08 -6.17
C ALA A 90 -25.30 -31.86 -6.78
N VAL A 91 -25.45 -30.70 -6.14
CA VAL A 91 -24.62 -29.55 -6.46
C VAL A 91 -23.21 -29.96 -6.05
N GLU A 92 -22.41 -30.31 -7.03
CA GLU A 92 -20.99 -30.52 -6.83
C GLU A 92 -20.43 -29.21 -6.26
N VAL A 93 -20.29 -29.14 -4.94
CA VAL A 93 -19.61 -28.03 -4.28
C VAL A 93 -18.17 -28.11 -4.78
N ARG A 94 -17.87 -27.34 -5.83
CA ARG A 94 -16.48 -27.14 -6.25
C ARG A 94 -15.73 -26.69 -4.99
N LYS A 95 -14.82 -27.54 -4.52
CA LYS A 95 -13.91 -27.17 -3.43
C LYS A 95 -13.35 -25.80 -3.78
N ALA A 96 -13.49 -24.86 -2.85
CA ALA A 96 -12.87 -23.54 -3.02
C ALA A 96 -11.40 -23.77 -3.43
N PRO A 97 -10.91 -23.06 -4.46
CA PRO A 97 -9.54 -23.24 -4.90
C PRO A 97 -8.62 -23.08 -3.69
N HIS A 98 -7.77 -24.08 -3.44
CA HIS A 98 -6.86 -24.02 -2.32
C HIS A 98 -5.85 -22.92 -2.57
N ALA A 99 -5.79 -21.94 -1.66
CA ALA A 99 -4.70 -20.98 -1.62
C ALA A 99 -3.37 -21.75 -1.53
N GLN A 100 -2.43 -21.41 -2.40
CA GLN A 100 -1.10 -22.00 -2.39
C GLN A 100 -0.23 -21.26 -1.36
N ALA A 101 0.77 -21.95 -0.80
CA ALA A 101 1.71 -21.29 0.09
C ALA A 101 2.54 -20.26 -0.70
N PRO A 102 2.67 -19.01 -0.21
CA PRO A 102 3.47 -18.00 -0.88
C PRO A 102 4.96 -18.35 -0.80
N ALA A 103 5.74 -17.79 -1.73
CA ALA A 103 7.19 -17.91 -1.68
C ALA A 103 7.73 -17.28 -0.36
N PRO A 104 8.73 -17.89 0.30
CA PRO A 104 9.41 -17.27 1.44
C PRO A 104 10.04 -15.93 1.04
N GLN A 105 10.04 -14.94 1.96
CA GLN A 105 10.54 -13.59 1.73
C GLN A 105 11.92 -13.57 1.06
N GLU A 106 12.86 -14.37 1.54
CA GLU A 106 14.22 -14.44 1.02
C GLU A 106 14.33 -14.94 -0.44
N ARG A 107 13.28 -15.58 -0.97
CA ARG A 107 13.24 -16.14 -2.34
C ARG A 107 12.47 -15.26 -3.32
N LYS A 108 11.85 -14.19 -2.85
CA LYS A 108 11.02 -13.32 -3.70
C LYS A 108 11.85 -12.40 -4.60
N SER A 109 12.93 -11.84 -4.04
CA SER A 109 13.80 -10.88 -4.72
C SER A 109 15.17 -10.80 -4.03
N ARG A 110 16.14 -10.09 -4.64
CA ARG A 110 17.39 -9.75 -3.97
C ARG A 110 17.15 -8.87 -2.74
N LEU A 111 16.25 -7.87 -2.85
CA LEU A 111 15.84 -7.05 -1.71
C LEU A 111 15.27 -7.92 -0.60
N GLY A 112 14.36 -8.86 -0.94
CA GLY A 112 13.79 -9.80 0.02
C GLY A 112 14.85 -10.65 0.72
N HIS A 113 15.88 -11.07 -0.01
CA HIS A 113 17.03 -11.79 0.55
C HIS A 113 17.85 -10.93 1.52
N LEU A 114 18.11 -9.65 1.17
CA LEU A 114 18.88 -8.74 2.03
C LEU A 114 18.13 -8.47 3.35
N VAL A 115 16.85 -8.12 3.28
CA VAL A 115 16.06 -7.79 4.48
C VAL A 115 15.83 -9.01 5.37
N ALA A 116 15.60 -10.19 4.80
CA ALA A 116 15.45 -11.44 5.57
C ALA A 116 16.71 -11.83 6.34
N ARG A 117 17.89 -11.40 5.86
CA ARG A 117 19.18 -11.63 6.52
C ARG A 117 19.64 -10.49 7.42
N GLY A 118 18.80 -9.48 7.63
CA GLY A 118 19.17 -8.30 8.41
C GLY A 118 20.31 -7.48 7.80
N LYS A 119 20.55 -7.60 6.48
CA LYS A 119 21.52 -6.76 5.78
C LYS A 119 20.96 -5.36 5.63
N ARG A 120 21.86 -4.36 5.80
CA ARG A 120 21.48 -2.97 5.57
C ARG A 120 21.20 -2.76 4.08
N VAL A 121 20.12 -2.07 3.77
CA VAL A 121 19.68 -1.76 2.40
C VAL A 121 19.98 -0.30 2.08
N ILE A 122 20.56 -0.06 0.92
CA ILE A 122 20.75 1.28 0.34
C ILE A 122 19.85 1.39 -0.88
N ALA A 123 18.89 2.29 -0.81
CA ALA A 123 17.97 2.60 -1.89
C ALA A 123 18.07 4.07 -2.32
N ILE A 124 17.90 4.32 -3.62
CA ILE A 124 17.78 5.68 -4.18
C ILE A 124 16.44 5.79 -4.89
N GLU A 125 15.77 6.93 -4.72
CA GLU A 125 14.54 7.24 -5.44
C GLU A 125 14.84 7.96 -6.74
N LEU A 126 14.40 7.40 -7.87
CA LEU A 126 14.49 8.00 -9.21
C LEU A 126 13.07 8.24 -9.77
N PRO A 127 12.64 9.49 -9.92
CA PRO A 127 11.31 9.79 -10.46
C PRO A 127 11.23 9.51 -11.97
N PRO A 128 10.07 9.04 -12.47
CA PRO A 128 9.84 8.91 -13.89
C PRO A 128 9.96 10.26 -14.61
N PRO A 129 10.48 10.28 -15.86
CA PRO A 129 10.55 11.50 -16.67
C PRO A 129 9.15 12.02 -17.03
N ARG A 130 9.03 13.31 -17.33
CA ARG A 130 7.78 13.91 -17.83
C ARG A 130 7.47 13.55 -19.27
N GLY A 131 8.47 13.13 -20.03
CA GLY A 131 8.35 12.73 -21.44
C GLY A 131 8.51 11.24 -21.65
N LEU A 132 8.76 10.86 -22.88
CA LEU A 132 8.93 9.48 -23.33
C LEU A 132 10.41 9.01 -23.26
N ASP A 133 11.35 9.93 -23.20
CA ASP A 133 12.78 9.62 -23.11
C ASP A 133 13.17 9.33 -21.65
N CYS A 134 13.55 8.10 -21.38
CA CYS A 134 14.02 7.63 -20.08
C CYS A 134 15.51 7.28 -20.04
N GLN A 135 16.25 7.52 -21.14
CA GLN A 135 17.64 7.07 -21.25
C GLN A 135 18.52 7.63 -20.12
N HIS A 136 18.35 8.91 -19.81
CA HIS A 136 19.07 9.55 -18.70
C HIS A 136 18.80 8.84 -17.36
N THR A 137 17.54 8.50 -17.05
CA THR A 137 17.19 7.80 -15.81
C THR A 137 17.74 6.37 -15.79
N VAL A 138 17.75 5.68 -16.92
CA VAL A 138 18.38 4.35 -17.05
C VAL A 138 19.89 4.43 -16.84
N ASP A 139 20.56 5.44 -17.37
CA ASP A 139 22.01 5.63 -17.18
C ASP A 139 22.35 6.00 -15.74
N GLN A 140 21.53 6.81 -15.07
CA GLN A 140 21.61 7.04 -13.62
C GLN A 140 21.50 5.71 -12.85
N ALA A 141 20.54 4.85 -13.19
CA ALA A 141 20.38 3.56 -12.54
C ALA A 141 21.59 2.62 -12.74
N LYS A 142 22.24 2.66 -13.91
CA LYS A 142 23.52 1.94 -14.14
C LYS A 142 24.63 2.46 -13.23
N GLU A 143 24.76 3.79 -13.10
CA GLU A 143 25.74 4.39 -12.19
C GLU A 143 25.49 3.97 -10.74
N LEU A 144 24.25 4.02 -10.28
CA LEU A 144 23.86 3.60 -8.93
C LEU A 144 24.25 2.15 -8.66
N ARG A 145 24.03 1.25 -9.62
CA ARG A 145 24.46 -0.14 -9.49
C ARG A 145 25.97 -0.27 -9.33
N ILE A 146 26.76 0.49 -10.10
CA ILE A 146 28.22 0.48 -10.02
C ILE A 146 28.71 0.99 -8.66
N ARG A 147 28.00 1.98 -8.08
CA ARG A 147 28.28 2.53 -6.75
C ARG A 147 27.77 1.67 -5.59
N GLY A 148 27.22 0.49 -5.88
CA GLY A 148 26.81 -0.46 -4.84
C GLY A 148 25.43 -0.18 -4.21
N VAL A 149 24.60 0.66 -4.83
CA VAL A 149 23.20 0.80 -4.44
C VAL A 149 22.46 -0.52 -4.67
N ASP A 150 21.67 -0.95 -3.69
CA ASP A 150 21.01 -2.25 -3.73
C ASP A 150 19.78 -2.24 -4.61
N VAL A 151 18.98 -1.16 -4.55
CA VAL A 151 17.68 -1.06 -5.21
C VAL A 151 17.32 0.40 -5.55
N VAL A 152 16.58 0.57 -6.64
CA VAL A 152 16.06 1.88 -7.06
C VAL A 152 14.54 1.93 -6.84
N THR A 153 14.05 2.91 -6.09
CA THR A 153 12.61 3.13 -5.92
C THR A 153 12.07 4.06 -7.00
N ILE A 154 11.00 3.65 -7.65
CA ILE A 154 10.34 4.42 -8.71
C ILE A 154 9.00 4.94 -8.19
N PRO A 155 8.87 6.25 -7.88
CA PRO A 155 7.63 6.82 -7.37
C PRO A 155 6.55 6.88 -8.46
N ASP A 156 5.31 6.53 -8.10
CA ASP A 156 4.17 6.53 -9.02
C ASP A 156 3.49 7.90 -9.04
N THR A 157 3.48 8.53 -10.21
CA THR A 157 2.81 9.82 -10.47
C THR A 157 3.02 10.87 -9.36
N PRO A 158 4.29 11.21 -9.04
CA PRO A 158 4.57 12.21 -8.01
C PRO A 158 3.86 13.53 -8.35
N ARG A 159 3.28 14.18 -7.33
CA ARG A 159 2.44 15.40 -7.47
C ARG A 159 1.24 15.22 -8.38
N ALA A 160 0.71 14.00 -8.56
CA ALA A 160 -0.42 13.73 -9.46
C ALA A 160 -0.27 14.36 -10.86
N GLY A 161 0.96 14.50 -11.35
CA GLY A 161 1.28 15.02 -12.67
C GLY A 161 1.48 13.91 -13.69
N ALA A 162 1.19 14.20 -14.98
CA ALA A 162 1.44 13.26 -16.06
C ALA A 162 2.94 13.00 -16.23
N ARG A 163 3.33 11.73 -16.12
CA ARG A 163 4.70 11.24 -16.28
C ARG A 163 4.69 9.87 -16.96
N MET A 164 5.85 9.41 -17.40
CA MET A 164 6.00 8.01 -17.80
C MET A 164 5.51 7.08 -16.67
N SER A 165 4.86 5.98 -17.03
CA SER A 165 4.41 4.99 -16.05
C SER A 165 5.57 4.47 -15.21
N ALA A 166 5.43 4.51 -13.89
CA ALA A 166 6.43 3.97 -12.97
C ALA A 166 6.70 2.47 -13.25
N LEU A 167 5.66 1.70 -13.56
CA LEU A 167 5.75 0.30 -13.93
C LEU A 167 6.61 0.12 -15.20
N ALA A 168 6.36 0.91 -16.25
CA ALA A 168 7.13 0.83 -17.49
C ALA A 168 8.60 1.19 -17.26
N LEU A 169 8.88 2.25 -16.50
CA LEU A 169 10.25 2.66 -16.17
C LEU A 169 10.96 1.59 -15.32
N ALA A 170 10.29 1.01 -14.34
CA ALA A 170 10.87 -0.05 -13.50
C ALA A 170 11.32 -1.25 -14.35
N VAL A 171 10.48 -1.69 -15.28
CA VAL A 171 10.84 -2.77 -16.23
C VAL A 171 12.07 -2.40 -17.06
N LEU A 172 12.10 -1.19 -17.63
CA LEU A 172 13.23 -0.74 -18.44
C LEU A 172 14.53 -0.66 -17.63
N ILE A 173 14.48 -0.17 -16.40
CA ILE A 173 15.65 -0.12 -15.51
C ILE A 173 16.14 -1.53 -15.18
N GLU A 174 15.27 -2.45 -14.78
CA GLU A 174 15.71 -3.82 -14.48
C GLU A 174 16.33 -4.52 -15.69
N GLN A 175 15.75 -4.33 -16.88
CA GLN A 175 16.25 -4.94 -18.11
C GLN A 175 17.55 -4.30 -18.63
N GLN A 176 17.70 -2.98 -18.55
CA GLN A 176 18.80 -2.27 -19.20
C GLN A 176 19.93 -1.86 -18.22
N ALA A 177 19.60 -1.60 -16.96
CA ALA A 177 20.59 -1.27 -15.93
C ALA A 177 20.95 -2.47 -15.06
N GLY A 178 20.11 -3.49 -14.98
CA GLY A 178 20.35 -4.72 -14.19
C GLY A 178 20.42 -4.46 -12.69
N ILE A 179 19.68 -3.48 -12.20
CA ILE A 179 19.45 -3.19 -10.77
C ILE A 179 17.99 -3.44 -10.46
N GLU A 180 17.70 -4.10 -9.34
CA GLU A 180 16.31 -4.29 -8.89
C GLU A 180 15.62 -2.96 -8.61
N THR A 181 14.31 -2.93 -8.85
CA THR A 181 13.49 -1.78 -8.53
C THR A 181 12.47 -2.08 -7.43
N VAL A 182 12.08 -1.05 -6.69
CA VAL A 182 10.86 -1.03 -5.87
C VAL A 182 9.84 -0.18 -6.62
N LEU A 183 8.84 -0.83 -7.20
CA LEU A 183 7.74 -0.14 -7.84
C LEU A 183 6.84 0.47 -6.75
N GLN A 184 6.88 1.78 -6.57
CA GLN A 184 5.86 2.47 -5.81
C GLN A 184 4.57 2.46 -6.63
N TYR A 185 3.49 1.94 -6.05
CA TYR A 185 2.23 1.74 -6.75
C TYR A 185 1.08 2.42 -6.01
N SER A 186 0.44 3.37 -6.69
CA SER A 186 -0.63 4.21 -6.11
C SER A 186 -2.02 3.66 -6.42
N CYS A 187 -2.88 3.62 -5.40
CA CYS A 187 -4.30 3.27 -5.54
C CYS A 187 -5.13 4.39 -6.17
N ARG A 188 -4.64 5.63 -6.17
CA ARG A 188 -5.40 6.82 -6.55
C ARG A 188 -5.96 6.78 -7.96
N ASP A 189 -5.17 6.32 -8.92
CA ASP A 189 -5.43 6.50 -10.34
C ASP A 189 -5.98 5.25 -11.04
N ARG A 190 -6.19 4.16 -10.28
CA ARG A 190 -6.54 2.85 -10.84
C ARG A 190 -7.69 2.20 -10.07
N ASN A 191 -8.60 1.56 -10.82
CA ASN A 191 -9.62 0.73 -10.21
C ASN A 191 -9.06 -0.66 -9.85
N LEU A 192 -9.83 -1.42 -9.07
CA LEU A 192 -9.41 -2.72 -8.55
C LEU A 192 -9.08 -3.75 -9.64
N VAL A 193 -9.75 -3.68 -10.80
CA VAL A 193 -9.45 -4.55 -11.95
C VAL A 193 -8.12 -4.15 -12.57
N GLY A 194 -7.90 -2.85 -12.81
CA GLY A 194 -6.64 -2.32 -13.33
C GLY A 194 -5.46 -2.64 -12.41
N ILE A 195 -5.64 -2.51 -11.09
CA ILE A 195 -4.61 -2.86 -10.09
C ILE A 195 -4.17 -4.32 -10.26
N GLN A 196 -5.10 -5.26 -10.33
CA GLN A 196 -4.77 -6.67 -10.48
C GLN A 196 -4.10 -6.96 -11.84
N SER A 197 -4.60 -6.36 -12.92
CA SER A 197 -4.02 -6.52 -14.27
C SER A 197 -2.60 -6.01 -14.32
N ASP A 198 -2.34 -4.82 -13.77
CA ASP A 198 -1.00 -4.23 -13.71
C ASP A 198 -0.03 -5.09 -12.90
N LEU A 199 -0.46 -5.58 -11.73
CA LEU A 199 0.37 -6.43 -10.88
C LEU A 199 0.70 -7.77 -11.54
N LEU A 200 -0.28 -8.42 -12.18
CA LEU A 200 -0.01 -9.65 -12.94
C LEU A 200 0.98 -9.40 -14.07
N GLY A 201 0.81 -8.31 -14.82
CA GLY A 201 1.74 -7.89 -15.87
C GLY A 201 3.14 -7.56 -15.33
N ALA A 202 3.22 -6.81 -14.23
CA ALA A 202 4.48 -6.47 -13.55
C ALA A 202 5.25 -7.75 -13.16
N HIS A 203 4.55 -8.72 -12.53
CA HIS A 203 5.16 -9.99 -12.15
C HIS A 203 5.64 -10.79 -13.37
N ALA A 204 4.86 -10.84 -14.44
CA ALA A 204 5.22 -11.53 -15.68
C ALA A 204 6.44 -10.89 -16.36
N MET A 205 6.62 -9.58 -16.24
CA MET A 205 7.78 -8.83 -16.76
C MET A 205 9.02 -8.88 -15.86
N GLY A 206 8.95 -9.54 -14.70
CA GLY A 206 10.10 -9.74 -13.82
C GLY A 206 10.09 -8.91 -12.54
N LEU A 207 9.25 -7.89 -12.40
CA LEU A 207 9.20 -7.06 -11.19
C LEU A 207 8.77 -7.88 -9.96
N ARG A 208 9.43 -7.64 -8.84
CA ARG A 208 9.20 -8.39 -7.60
C ARG A 208 8.89 -7.53 -6.39
N ASN A 209 9.40 -6.30 -6.32
CA ASN A 209 9.22 -5.47 -5.14
C ASN A 209 8.17 -4.39 -5.41
N VAL A 210 7.11 -4.34 -4.60
CA VAL A 210 6.02 -3.38 -4.72
C VAL A 210 5.84 -2.64 -3.40
N LEU A 211 5.90 -1.31 -3.45
CA LEU A 211 5.61 -0.42 -2.33
C LEU A 211 4.21 0.17 -2.52
N GLY A 212 3.24 -0.36 -1.79
CA GLY A 212 1.84 0.05 -1.88
C GLY A 212 1.59 1.40 -1.20
N VAL A 213 1.08 2.37 -1.94
CA VAL A 213 0.70 3.69 -1.41
C VAL A 213 -0.75 4.01 -1.75
N THR A 214 -1.44 4.73 -0.85
CA THR A 214 -2.79 5.19 -1.13
C THR A 214 -2.80 6.22 -2.26
N GLY A 215 -1.80 7.10 -2.28
CA GLY A 215 -1.70 8.27 -3.15
C GLY A 215 -2.20 9.54 -2.44
N ASP A 216 -1.61 10.67 -2.77
CA ASP A 216 -1.99 11.98 -2.24
C ASP A 216 -3.25 12.51 -2.91
N ALA A 217 -3.99 13.41 -2.25
CA ALA A 217 -5.16 14.05 -2.81
C ALA A 217 -4.80 14.85 -4.08
N ARG A 218 -5.62 14.74 -5.14
CA ARG A 218 -5.35 15.39 -6.43
C ARG A 218 -5.38 16.90 -6.39
N MET A 219 -6.09 17.50 -5.45
CA MET A 219 -6.16 18.97 -5.29
C MET A 219 -4.77 19.62 -5.09
N LEU A 220 -3.76 18.80 -4.74
CA LEU A 220 -2.37 19.23 -4.58
C LEU A 220 -1.51 18.95 -5.83
N GLY A 221 -2.10 18.43 -6.92
CA GLY A 221 -1.38 17.97 -8.11
C GLY A 221 -1.51 18.90 -9.32
N ASP A 222 -0.75 18.57 -10.37
CA ASP A 222 -0.71 19.34 -11.63
C ASP A 222 -2.05 19.29 -12.42
N ILE A 223 -2.90 18.27 -12.18
CA ILE A 223 -4.18 18.07 -12.87
C ILE A 223 -5.29 17.82 -11.83
N PRO A 224 -5.81 18.86 -11.19
CA PRO A 224 -6.79 18.73 -10.11
C PRO A 224 -8.15 18.15 -10.57
N ASP A 225 -8.52 18.35 -11.83
CA ASP A 225 -9.81 17.89 -12.40
C ASP A 225 -9.83 16.41 -12.77
N ALA A 226 -8.68 15.72 -12.74
CA ALA A 226 -8.65 14.30 -13.04
C ALA A 226 -9.39 13.50 -11.94
N THR A 227 -10.24 12.52 -12.30
CA THR A 227 -11.02 11.73 -11.34
C THR A 227 -10.12 10.81 -10.52
N ALA A 228 -10.19 10.92 -9.20
CA ALA A 228 -9.58 9.96 -8.30
C ALA A 228 -10.49 8.74 -8.13
N VAL A 229 -9.91 7.54 -8.19
CA VAL A 229 -10.67 6.28 -8.15
C VAL A 229 -10.75 5.75 -6.71
N PHE A 230 -9.61 5.47 -6.08
CA PHE A 230 -9.52 4.99 -4.70
C PHE A 230 -10.45 3.81 -4.36
N ASP A 231 -10.57 2.81 -5.25
CA ASP A 231 -11.33 1.58 -4.92
C ASP A 231 -10.78 0.88 -3.67
N VAL A 232 -9.48 1.01 -3.45
CA VAL A 232 -8.76 0.53 -2.25
C VAL A 232 -7.75 1.58 -1.78
N ASP A 233 -7.36 1.50 -0.50
CA ASP A 233 -6.21 2.20 0.04
C ASP A 233 -4.98 1.27 0.10
N SER A 234 -3.87 1.75 0.68
CA SER A 234 -2.64 0.95 0.78
C SER A 234 -2.81 -0.35 1.58
N ILE A 235 -3.75 -0.42 2.53
CA ILE A 235 -4.05 -1.65 3.26
C ILE A 235 -4.74 -2.65 2.34
N GLY A 236 -5.77 -2.19 1.61
CA GLY A 236 -6.46 -2.99 0.61
C GLY A 236 -5.54 -3.46 -0.52
N LEU A 237 -4.63 -2.61 -1.00
CA LEU A 237 -3.62 -2.97 -1.99
C LEU A 237 -2.65 -4.05 -1.48
N THR A 238 -2.19 -3.93 -0.23
CA THR A 238 -1.35 -4.97 0.40
C THR A 238 -2.09 -6.31 0.45
N HIS A 239 -3.38 -6.27 0.78
CA HIS A 239 -4.21 -7.47 0.75
C HIS A 239 -4.35 -8.06 -0.67
N VAL A 240 -4.53 -7.23 -1.70
CA VAL A 240 -4.52 -7.68 -3.12
C VAL A 240 -3.22 -8.41 -3.44
N ILE A 241 -2.07 -7.81 -3.14
CA ILE A 241 -0.74 -8.42 -3.37
C ILE A 241 -0.62 -9.76 -2.65
N THR A 242 -1.04 -9.81 -1.39
CA THR A 242 -1.01 -11.04 -0.58
C THR A 242 -1.86 -12.13 -1.21
N ARG A 243 -3.06 -11.83 -1.71
CA ARG A 243 -3.90 -12.81 -2.41
C ARG A 243 -3.26 -13.32 -3.70
N LEU A 244 -2.69 -12.44 -4.51
CA LEU A 244 -1.94 -12.83 -5.72
C LEU A 244 -0.74 -13.72 -5.35
N ASN A 245 -0.04 -13.45 -4.26
CA ASN A 245 1.04 -14.29 -3.75
C ASN A 245 0.55 -15.68 -3.27
N HIS A 246 -0.74 -15.85 -3.02
CA HIS A 246 -1.36 -17.14 -2.73
C HIS A 246 -2.00 -17.81 -3.98
N GLY A 247 -1.80 -17.24 -5.17
CA GLY A 247 -2.33 -17.77 -6.42
C GLY A 247 -3.82 -17.49 -6.66
N LEU A 248 -4.39 -16.51 -5.97
CA LEU A 248 -5.80 -16.13 -6.05
C LEU A 248 -5.97 -14.65 -6.41
N ASP A 249 -6.98 -14.33 -7.19
CA ASP A 249 -7.45 -12.95 -7.35
C ASP A 249 -8.26 -12.47 -6.11
N VAL A 250 -8.71 -11.21 -6.11
CA VAL A 250 -9.52 -10.69 -5.00
C VAL A 250 -10.90 -11.34 -4.90
N GLY A 251 -11.43 -11.89 -5.99
CA GLY A 251 -12.67 -12.67 -6.02
C GLY A 251 -12.52 -14.11 -5.55
N GLY A 252 -11.28 -14.57 -5.27
CA GLY A 252 -10.97 -15.93 -4.86
C GLY A 252 -10.81 -16.91 -6.02
N GLN A 253 -10.71 -16.42 -7.27
CA GLN A 253 -10.46 -17.27 -8.42
C GLN A 253 -8.97 -17.56 -8.57
N PRO A 254 -8.58 -18.79 -8.99
CA PRO A 254 -7.19 -19.13 -9.24
C PRO A 254 -6.63 -18.31 -10.41
N ILE A 255 -5.41 -17.79 -10.24
CA ILE A 255 -4.67 -17.10 -11.30
C ILE A 255 -3.62 -17.99 -12.00
N GLY A 256 -3.68 -19.31 -11.74
CA GLY A 256 -2.76 -20.30 -12.31
C GLY A 256 -1.62 -20.63 -11.37
N ALA A 257 -0.79 -19.67 -11.02
CA ALA A 257 0.33 -19.85 -10.08
C ALA A 257 0.44 -18.64 -9.13
N PRO A 258 0.98 -18.80 -7.91
CA PRO A 258 1.29 -17.70 -7.03
C PRO A 258 2.25 -16.70 -7.66
N THR A 259 2.02 -15.40 -7.41
CA THR A 259 3.06 -14.41 -7.62
C THR A 259 4.11 -14.48 -6.50
N ALA A 260 5.23 -13.79 -6.67
CA ALA A 260 6.30 -13.73 -5.67
C ALA A 260 6.66 -12.27 -5.37
N PHE A 261 5.67 -11.43 -5.11
CA PHE A 261 5.93 -10.05 -4.74
C PHE A 261 6.42 -9.93 -3.30
N LEU A 262 7.47 -9.16 -3.10
CA LEU A 262 7.84 -8.58 -1.83
C LEU A 262 6.97 -7.33 -1.62
N SER A 263 6.08 -7.38 -0.64
CA SER A 263 5.10 -6.32 -0.37
C SER A 263 5.61 -5.31 0.63
N GLY A 264 5.83 -4.08 0.19
CA GLY A 264 6.20 -2.94 1.02
C GLY A 264 5.04 -1.99 1.29
N VAL A 265 5.13 -1.26 2.39
CA VAL A 265 4.17 -0.20 2.75
C VAL A 265 4.91 1.03 3.25
N MET A 266 4.24 2.18 3.21
CA MET A 266 4.78 3.41 3.81
C MET A 266 4.22 3.63 5.22
N ILE A 267 5.06 4.25 6.08
CA ILE A 267 4.66 4.82 7.36
C ILE A 267 5.08 6.29 7.41
N ASN A 268 4.28 7.10 8.09
CA ASN A 268 4.54 8.53 8.21
C ASN A 268 4.91 8.93 9.65
N PRO A 269 6.19 9.16 9.96
CA PRO A 269 6.62 9.59 11.30
C PRO A 269 6.09 10.96 11.71
N GLY A 270 5.81 11.84 10.75
CA GLY A 270 5.26 13.18 10.98
C GLY A 270 3.72 13.26 10.88
N ALA A 271 3.02 12.14 11.04
CA ALA A 271 1.56 12.13 10.96
C ALA A 271 0.93 12.99 12.07
N PRO A 272 -0.04 13.89 11.75
CA PRO A 272 -0.71 14.71 12.75
C PRO A 272 -1.47 13.87 13.80
N ASP A 273 -2.01 12.72 13.40
CA ASP A 273 -2.64 11.73 14.27
C ASP A 273 -1.79 10.45 14.29
N LEU A 274 -0.87 10.41 15.23
CA LEU A 274 0.06 9.30 15.39
C LEU A 274 -0.64 8.01 15.84
N ASP A 275 -1.72 8.10 16.62
CA ASP A 275 -2.53 6.94 17.04
C ASP A 275 -3.19 6.27 15.83
N ARG A 276 -3.69 7.07 14.92
CA ARG A 276 -4.26 6.58 13.66
C ARG A 276 -3.19 5.94 12.78
N GLU A 277 -2.00 6.55 12.67
CA GLU A 277 -0.91 6.02 11.85
C GLU A 277 -0.40 4.68 12.38
N VAL A 278 -0.25 4.53 13.72
CA VAL A 278 0.11 3.26 14.36
C VAL A 278 -0.93 2.18 14.05
N ARG A 279 -2.23 2.46 14.26
CA ARG A 279 -3.29 1.48 13.94
C ARG A 279 -3.29 1.11 12.45
N ARG A 280 -3.09 2.09 11.56
CA ARG A 280 -3.00 1.80 10.12
C ARG A 280 -1.78 0.96 9.76
N PHE A 281 -0.66 1.18 10.45
CA PHE A 281 0.53 0.37 10.29
C PHE A 281 0.27 -1.08 10.71
N GLU A 282 -0.37 -1.31 11.86
CA GLU A 282 -0.76 -2.65 12.31
C GLU A 282 -1.63 -3.37 11.25
N TYR A 283 -2.63 -2.70 10.71
CA TYR A 283 -3.44 -3.26 9.61
C TYR A 283 -2.66 -3.56 8.33
N LYS A 284 -1.64 -2.76 8.00
CA LYS A 284 -0.75 -3.03 6.85
C LYS A 284 0.08 -4.29 7.09
N VAL A 285 0.58 -4.49 8.32
CA VAL A 285 1.30 -5.69 8.71
C VAL A 285 0.39 -6.93 8.68
N GLU A 286 -0.80 -6.84 9.25
CA GLU A 286 -1.81 -7.89 9.18
C GLU A 286 -2.21 -8.25 7.73
N ALA A 287 -2.28 -7.26 6.84
CA ALA A 287 -2.56 -7.47 5.42
C ALA A 287 -1.42 -8.16 4.67
N GLY A 288 -0.21 -8.28 5.27
CA GLY A 288 0.93 -9.01 4.73
C GLY A 288 2.07 -8.11 4.24
N ALA A 289 2.29 -6.95 4.84
CA ALA A 289 3.48 -6.13 4.56
C ALA A 289 4.75 -6.84 5.06
N GLU A 290 5.80 -6.83 4.22
CA GLU A 290 7.06 -7.51 4.48
C GLU A 290 8.24 -6.55 4.65
N PHE A 291 8.10 -5.29 4.27
CA PHE A 291 9.04 -4.20 4.57
C PHE A 291 8.31 -2.86 4.61
N VAL A 292 8.96 -1.90 5.20
CA VAL A 292 8.43 -0.55 5.38
C VAL A 292 9.41 0.48 4.84
N VAL A 293 8.90 1.48 4.13
CA VAL A 293 9.64 2.71 3.82
C VAL A 293 8.98 3.86 4.56
N THR A 294 9.74 4.73 5.21
CA THR A 294 9.17 5.89 5.86
C THR A 294 9.03 7.06 4.89
N ARG A 295 8.13 8.02 5.18
CA ARG A 295 8.28 9.36 4.63
C ARG A 295 9.59 9.97 5.12
N PRO A 296 10.11 11.05 4.47
CA PRO A 296 11.36 11.67 4.89
C PRO A 296 11.38 12.00 6.39
N ILE A 297 12.44 11.59 7.08
CA ILE A 297 12.64 11.81 8.50
C ILE A 297 13.60 12.99 8.67
N PHE A 298 13.14 14.04 9.36
CA PHE A 298 13.95 15.18 9.79
C PHE A 298 14.04 15.27 11.31
N ASP A 299 13.05 14.70 12.01
CA ASP A 299 13.00 14.62 13.46
C ASP A 299 13.24 13.18 13.93
N VAL A 300 14.46 12.92 14.37
CA VAL A 300 14.91 11.58 14.83
C VAL A 300 14.21 11.21 16.14
N ASP A 301 13.95 12.17 17.02
CA ASP A 301 13.31 11.90 18.30
C ASP A 301 11.83 11.52 18.12
N ALA A 302 11.13 12.24 17.25
CA ALA A 302 9.75 11.91 16.87
C ALA A 302 9.68 10.51 16.22
N PHE A 303 10.66 10.17 15.38
CA PHE A 303 10.75 8.82 14.80
C PHE A 303 11.01 7.76 15.86
N GLY A 304 11.91 8.01 16.82
CA GLY A 304 12.16 7.12 17.96
C GLY A 304 10.90 6.87 18.79
N ALA A 305 10.11 7.91 19.04
CA ALA A 305 8.82 7.80 19.72
C ALA A 305 7.80 6.96 18.94
N LEU A 306 7.76 7.09 17.61
CA LEU A 306 6.93 6.22 16.75
C LEU A 306 7.39 4.76 16.85
N LEU A 307 8.70 4.48 16.74
CA LEU A 307 9.24 3.12 16.85
C LEU A 307 8.89 2.45 18.19
N ALA A 308 8.96 3.20 19.28
CA ALA A 308 8.57 2.69 20.61
C ALA A 308 7.08 2.28 20.66
N ARG A 309 6.23 2.92 19.87
CA ARG A 309 4.77 2.63 19.80
C ARG A 309 4.42 1.46 18.89
N ILE A 310 5.08 1.34 17.74
CA ILE A 310 4.84 0.20 16.83
C ILE A 310 5.49 -1.09 17.32
N GLY A 311 6.38 -1.00 18.32
CA GLY A 311 7.02 -2.15 18.94
C GLY A 311 7.84 -2.99 17.97
N ALA A 312 8.11 -4.23 18.35
CA ALA A 312 8.81 -5.20 17.50
C ALA A 312 7.82 -5.83 16.50
N ALA A 313 7.31 -5.05 15.56
CA ALA A 313 6.41 -5.55 14.51
C ALA A 313 7.09 -6.60 13.59
N GLY A 314 8.39 -6.83 13.76
CA GLY A 314 9.15 -7.84 12.99
C GLY A 314 9.32 -7.51 11.51
N VAL A 315 8.94 -6.29 11.08
CA VAL A 315 9.01 -5.86 9.70
C VAL A 315 10.18 -4.89 9.52
N PRO A 316 11.13 -5.15 8.61
CA PRO A 316 12.28 -4.28 8.38
C PRO A 316 11.86 -2.89 7.89
N ILE A 317 12.49 -1.85 8.48
CA ILE A 317 12.21 -0.45 8.19
C ILE A 317 13.37 0.17 7.42
N ILE A 318 13.07 0.79 6.28
CA ILE A 318 13.98 1.58 5.46
C ILE A 318 13.61 3.05 5.66
N ALA A 319 14.54 3.84 6.20
CA ALA A 319 14.30 5.25 6.49
C ALA A 319 14.37 6.11 5.23
N GLY A 320 13.35 6.92 4.99
CA GLY A 320 13.36 7.94 3.95
C GLY A 320 14.23 9.12 4.36
N ILE A 321 15.18 9.50 3.50
CA ILE A 321 16.12 10.60 3.68
C ILE A 321 15.94 11.59 2.55
N TRP A 322 15.87 12.88 2.87
CA TRP A 322 15.73 13.96 1.92
C TRP A 322 16.79 15.03 2.17
N PRO A 323 17.87 15.09 1.38
CA PRO A 323 18.82 16.17 1.48
C PRO A 323 18.17 17.49 0.97
N PHE A 324 18.30 18.59 1.71
CA PHE A 324 17.84 19.88 1.22
C PHE A 324 18.77 20.40 0.13
N GLU A 325 18.21 20.87 -0.97
CA GLU A 325 18.99 21.50 -2.05
C GLU A 325 19.11 23.02 -1.89
N SER A 326 18.21 23.63 -1.10
CA SER A 326 18.15 25.06 -0.87
C SER A 326 17.28 25.39 0.35
N ILE A 327 17.36 26.66 0.81
CA ILE A 327 16.44 27.15 1.86
C ILE A 327 14.98 27.08 1.43
N LEU A 328 14.67 27.42 0.17
CA LEU A 328 13.30 27.32 -0.35
C LEU A 328 12.78 25.90 -0.33
N ASN A 329 13.63 24.92 -0.62
CA ASN A 329 13.27 23.49 -0.52
C ASN A 329 13.03 23.10 0.94
N ALA A 330 13.84 23.55 1.90
CA ALA A 330 13.64 23.27 3.31
C ALA A 330 12.33 23.89 3.85
N GLU A 331 12.03 25.15 3.49
CA GLU A 331 10.79 25.82 3.85
C GLU A 331 9.56 25.16 3.20
N PHE A 332 9.67 24.74 1.94
CA PHE A 332 8.63 23.98 1.26
C PHE A 332 8.32 22.65 1.98
N MET A 333 9.37 21.91 2.35
CA MET A 333 9.21 20.67 3.10
C MET A 333 8.56 20.88 4.46
N ALA A 334 8.91 21.98 5.14
CA ALA A 334 8.38 22.31 6.46
C ALA A 334 6.91 22.76 6.44
N ASN A 335 6.50 23.53 5.41
CA ASN A 335 5.22 24.23 5.42
C ASN A 335 4.18 23.65 4.45
N GLU A 336 4.62 23.08 3.32
CA GLU A 336 3.73 22.73 2.21
C GLU A 336 3.56 21.20 2.03
N VAL A 337 4.46 20.38 2.63
CA VAL A 337 4.37 18.92 2.47
C VAL A 337 3.58 18.29 3.62
N PRO A 338 2.35 17.82 3.38
CA PRO A 338 1.52 17.31 4.45
C PRO A 338 2.16 16.11 5.16
N GLY A 339 2.20 16.18 6.50
CA GLY A 339 2.72 15.09 7.32
C GLY A 339 4.24 14.95 7.31
N VAL A 340 4.96 15.96 6.87
CA VAL A 340 6.40 16.11 7.08
C VAL A 340 6.60 17.10 8.21
N SER A 341 7.41 16.74 9.21
CA SER A 341 7.79 17.63 10.30
C SER A 341 9.28 17.94 10.19
N VAL A 342 9.60 19.19 9.91
CA VAL A 342 10.99 19.68 9.85
C VAL A 342 11.23 20.53 11.08
N PRO A 343 12.14 20.15 12.00
CA PRO A 343 12.49 20.98 13.14
C PRO A 343 13.03 22.35 12.74
N ASP A 344 12.58 23.42 13.40
CA ASP A 344 12.99 24.81 13.11
C ASP A 344 14.50 25.01 13.05
N ARG A 345 15.25 24.28 13.92
CA ARG A 345 16.72 24.30 13.93
C ARG A 345 17.34 23.95 12.58
N LEU A 346 16.72 23.05 11.80
CA LEU A 346 17.24 22.63 10.49
C LEU A 346 16.94 23.70 9.43
N VAL A 347 15.75 24.29 9.48
CA VAL A 347 15.39 25.43 8.59
C VAL A 347 16.31 26.61 8.86
N GLU A 348 16.60 26.89 10.14
CA GLU A 348 17.49 28.00 10.52
C GLU A 348 18.95 27.74 10.09
N ARG A 349 19.43 26.47 10.11
CA ARG A 349 20.74 26.10 9.55
C ARG A 349 20.80 26.44 8.07
N MET A 350 19.76 26.07 7.31
CA MET A 350 19.67 26.36 5.87
C MET A 350 19.59 27.87 5.58
N ARG A 351 18.96 28.68 6.45
CA ARG A 351 18.90 30.15 6.32
C ARG A 351 20.25 30.83 6.47
N ARG A 352 21.18 30.23 7.16
CA ARG A 352 22.52 30.80 7.39
C ARG A 352 23.49 30.58 6.24
N THR A 353 23.12 29.81 5.23
CA THR A 353 23.95 29.55 4.05
C THR A 353 24.01 30.77 3.13
N GLY A 354 25.20 31.06 2.60
CA GLY A 354 25.44 32.28 1.80
C GLY A 354 25.18 32.12 0.31
N GLY A 355 24.87 30.91 -0.20
CA GLY A 355 24.64 30.67 -1.60
C GLY A 355 24.20 29.24 -1.93
N PRO A 356 23.87 28.93 -3.21
CA PRO A 356 23.34 27.63 -3.61
C PRO A 356 24.24 26.45 -3.28
N ASP A 357 25.54 26.58 -3.53
CA ASP A 357 26.50 25.47 -3.28
C ASP A 357 26.66 25.20 -1.79
N GLU A 358 26.72 26.26 -0.97
CA GLU A 358 26.79 26.14 0.47
C GLU A 358 25.49 25.55 1.03
N ALA A 359 24.33 25.94 0.50
CA ALA A 359 23.03 25.38 0.89
C ALA A 359 22.95 23.87 0.55
N ALA A 360 23.40 23.48 -0.62
CA ALA A 360 23.43 22.08 -1.03
C ALA A 360 24.38 21.26 -0.11
N ALA A 361 25.56 21.79 0.18
CA ALA A 361 26.52 21.14 1.08
C ALA A 361 25.97 21.01 2.51
N GLU A 362 25.30 22.04 3.04
CA GLU A 362 24.66 22.00 4.34
C GLU A 362 23.48 21.01 4.39
N GLY A 363 22.68 20.97 3.32
CA GLY A 363 21.61 19.97 3.20
C GLY A 363 22.10 18.53 3.21
N VAL A 364 23.23 18.26 2.54
CA VAL A 364 23.90 16.96 2.60
C VAL A 364 24.46 16.69 3.99
N ALA A 365 25.06 17.67 4.67
CA ALA A 365 25.55 17.51 6.03
C ALA A 365 24.42 17.16 7.01
N ILE A 366 23.29 17.86 6.94
CA ILE A 366 22.09 17.58 7.72
C ILE A 366 21.62 16.12 7.46
N ALA A 367 21.52 15.73 6.19
CA ALA A 367 21.07 14.39 5.82
C ALA A 367 22.01 13.30 6.36
N ARG A 368 23.34 13.50 6.31
CA ARG A 368 24.34 12.58 6.87
C ARG A 368 24.20 12.46 8.40
N GLU A 369 23.98 13.58 9.11
CA GLU A 369 23.75 13.57 10.55
C GLU A 369 22.48 12.74 10.90
N ILE A 370 21.41 12.93 10.16
CA ILE A 370 20.18 12.18 10.34
C ILE A 370 20.41 10.69 10.08
N VAL A 371 21.08 10.34 8.99
CA VAL A 371 21.39 8.92 8.66
C VAL A 371 22.24 8.29 9.77
N ALA A 372 23.26 8.98 10.27
CA ALA A 372 24.09 8.48 11.36
C ALA A 372 23.26 8.21 12.63
N ALA A 373 22.36 9.12 12.98
CA ALA A 373 21.48 8.96 14.14
C ALA A 373 20.44 7.83 13.95
N LEU A 374 19.90 7.65 12.76
CA LEU A 374 18.93 6.59 12.43
C LEU A 374 19.57 5.21 12.27
N SER A 375 20.86 5.14 11.97
CA SER A 375 21.60 3.93 11.66
C SER A 375 21.38 2.75 12.61
N PRO A 376 21.35 2.92 13.96
CA PRO A 376 21.07 1.83 14.89
C PRO A 376 19.59 1.43 14.96
N MET A 377 18.69 2.20 14.38
CA MET A 377 17.24 2.08 14.53
C MET A 377 16.54 1.46 13.32
N VAL A 378 17.23 1.40 12.14
CA VAL A 378 16.63 1.02 10.87
C VAL A 378 17.45 -0.04 10.13
N HIS A 379 16.79 -0.72 9.19
CA HIS A 379 17.39 -1.78 8.37
C HIS A 379 17.99 -1.25 7.05
N GLY A 380 17.84 0.02 6.77
CA GLY A 380 18.38 0.66 5.58
C GLY A 380 17.93 2.09 5.42
N VAL A 381 18.38 2.71 4.34
CA VAL A 381 18.02 4.09 3.98
C VAL A 381 17.56 4.15 2.53
N GLN A 382 16.56 4.98 2.27
CA GLN A 382 16.17 5.40 0.93
C GLN A 382 16.43 6.89 0.80
N VAL A 383 17.39 7.27 -0.02
CA VAL A 383 17.71 8.68 -0.24
C VAL A 383 16.98 9.16 -1.49
N SER A 384 16.23 10.25 -1.35
CA SER A 384 15.58 10.94 -2.49
C SER A 384 16.57 11.88 -3.18
N ALA A 385 16.39 12.08 -4.49
CA ALA A 385 17.12 13.04 -5.29
C ALA A 385 16.23 14.26 -5.57
N PRO A 386 16.21 15.29 -4.71
CA PRO A 386 15.37 16.46 -4.90
C PRO A 386 15.67 17.14 -6.25
N SER A 387 14.63 17.54 -6.96
CA SER A 387 14.73 18.13 -8.32
C SER A 387 15.55 17.31 -9.34
N GLY A 388 15.76 16.02 -9.06
CA GLY A 388 16.59 15.15 -9.90
C GLY A 388 18.11 15.27 -9.61
N ARG A 389 18.51 15.96 -8.54
CA ARG A 389 19.89 16.13 -8.09
C ARG A 389 20.42 14.81 -7.49
N LEU A 390 20.79 13.89 -8.38
CA LEU A 390 21.38 12.60 -7.98
C LEU A 390 22.71 12.78 -7.23
N ASP A 391 23.47 13.82 -7.58
CA ASP A 391 24.71 14.18 -6.92
C ASP A 391 24.54 14.33 -5.40
N LEU A 392 23.51 15.05 -4.94
CA LEU A 392 23.23 15.21 -3.51
C LEU A 392 22.93 13.90 -2.82
N ALA A 393 22.16 13.02 -3.48
CA ALA A 393 21.85 11.71 -2.93
C ALA A 393 23.09 10.83 -2.81
N LEU A 394 23.99 10.88 -3.81
CA LEU A 394 25.27 10.17 -3.79
C LEU A 394 26.20 10.73 -2.71
N ASP A 395 26.28 12.05 -2.59
CA ASP A 395 27.08 12.69 -1.53
C ASP A 395 26.62 12.25 -0.13
N VAL A 396 25.31 12.06 0.10
CA VAL A 396 24.82 11.51 1.37
C VAL A 396 25.37 10.09 1.59
N LEU A 397 25.39 9.25 0.55
CA LEU A 397 25.84 7.86 0.65
C LEU A 397 27.36 7.72 0.85
N ASP A 398 28.16 8.60 0.26
CA ASP A 398 29.65 8.58 0.38
C ASP A 398 30.11 8.75 1.85
N GLY A 399 29.23 9.15 2.77
CA GLY A 399 29.49 9.21 4.19
C GLY A 399 29.10 7.94 4.97
N LEU A 400 28.59 6.90 4.29
CA LEU A 400 28.06 5.67 4.92
C LEU A 400 29.01 4.47 4.85
N GLY A 401 30.20 4.66 4.27
CA GLY A 401 31.26 3.64 4.11
C GLY A 401 31.99 3.28 5.38
#